data_aa892b7918fc51da11b809a9d4cf6734
#
_entry.id   aa892b7918fc51da11b809a9d4cf6734
#
_cell.length_a   1.000
_cell.length_b   1.000
_cell.length_c   1.000
_cell.angle_alpha   90.00
_cell.angle_beta   90.00
_cell.angle_gamma   90.00
#
_symmetry.space_group_name_H-M   'P 1'
#
loop_
_entity.id
_entity.type
_entity.pdbx_description
1 polymer ?
#
loop_
_entity_poly.entity_id
_entity_poly.type
_entity_poly.pdbx_seq_one_letter_code
_entity_poly.pdbx_strand_id
1 'polypeptide(L)' 'MKISIITTTYNSVSTIANTFDSVLRQTYTDIDYWVIDGGSTDGTLDIIKAYQDKFKGRMNYVSERDHG' A
#
# COMPACT_ATOMS: atom_id res chain seq x y z
N MET A 1 -0.02 -1.34 21.46
CA MET A 1 0.64 -2.40 20.70
C MET A 1 0.64 -2.04 19.21
N LYS A 2 1.80 -2.10 18.58
CA LYS A 2 1.91 -1.75 17.16
C LYS A 2 1.54 -2.95 16.29
N ILE A 3 0.71 -2.70 15.28
CA ILE A 3 0.31 -3.74 14.33
C ILE A 3 1.06 -3.51 13.03
N SER A 4 1.76 -4.52 12.54
CA SER A 4 2.45 -4.47 11.24
C SER A 4 1.60 -5.16 10.19
N ILE A 5 1.35 -4.45 9.08
CA ILE A 5 0.55 -4.97 7.97
C ILE A 5 1.40 -4.92 6.72
N ILE A 6 1.43 -6.01 5.96
CA ILE A 6 2.17 -6.08 4.71
C ILE A 6 1.21 -6.47 3.60
N THR A 7 1.20 -5.67 2.54
CA THR A 7 0.42 -5.94 1.33
C THR A 7 1.37 -6.05 0.14
N THR A 8 1.27 -7.14 -0.61
CA THR A 8 2.00 -7.26 -1.87
C THR A 8 1.06 -6.94 -3.03
N THR A 9 1.57 -6.26 -4.05
CA THR A 9 0.76 -5.84 -5.18
C THR A 9 1.56 -5.87 -6.48
N TYR A 10 0.86 -6.11 -7.58
CA TYR A 10 1.44 -6.02 -8.92
C TYR A 10 0.30 -5.75 -9.92
N ASN A 11 0.39 -4.62 -10.63
CA ASN A 11 -0.61 -4.21 -11.62
C ASN A 11 -2.05 -4.36 -11.10
N SER A 12 -2.27 -3.79 -9.91
CA SER A 12 -3.55 -3.92 -9.20
C SER A 12 -4.32 -2.60 -9.14
N VAL A 13 -4.18 -1.75 -10.16
CA VAL A 13 -4.76 -0.41 -10.16
C VAL A 13 -6.27 -0.44 -9.93
N SER A 14 -6.97 -1.48 -10.39
CA SER A 14 -8.42 -1.55 -10.25
C SER A 14 -8.88 -1.99 -8.87
N THR A 15 -8.01 -2.56 -8.04
CA THR A 15 -8.39 -3.14 -6.75
C THR A 15 -7.62 -2.55 -5.56
N ILE A 16 -6.44 -1.96 -5.80
CA ILE A 16 -5.57 -1.55 -4.70
C ILE A 16 -6.21 -0.45 -3.84
N ALA A 17 -6.99 0.43 -4.44
CA ALA A 17 -7.68 1.49 -3.69
C ALA A 17 -8.68 0.89 -2.69
N ASN A 18 -9.40 -0.15 -3.08
CA ASN A 18 -10.32 -0.84 -2.17
C ASN A 18 -9.60 -1.47 -1.01
N THR A 19 -8.43 -2.05 -1.27
CA THR A 19 -7.59 -2.64 -0.23
C THR A 19 -7.16 -1.57 0.77
N PHE A 20 -6.69 -0.43 0.29
CA PHE A 20 -6.26 0.66 1.14
C PHE A 20 -7.42 1.24 1.96
N ASP A 21 -8.58 1.40 1.33
CA ASP A 21 -9.76 1.89 2.03
C ASP A 21 -10.17 0.96 3.16
N SER A 22 -10.07 -0.35 2.94
CA SER A 22 -10.37 -1.33 3.98
C SER A 22 -9.44 -1.19 5.18
N VAL A 23 -8.15 -0.97 4.94
CA VAL A 23 -7.19 -0.77 6.02
C VAL A 23 -7.48 0.54 6.75
N LEU A 24 -7.80 1.62 6.02
CA LEU A 24 -8.13 2.90 6.63
C LEU A 24 -9.37 2.85 7.52
N ARG A 25 -10.35 2.01 7.18
CA ARG A 25 -11.57 1.86 7.97
C ARG A 25 -11.33 1.15 9.29
N GLN A 26 -10.23 0.48 9.44
CA GLN A 26 -9.94 -0.30 10.65
C GLN A 26 -9.39 0.56 11.78
N THR A 27 -9.63 1.78 11.80
CA THR A 27 -9.40 2.75 12.89
C THR A 27 -8.21 2.47 13.82
N TYR A 28 -7.27 1.67 13.40
CA TYR A 28 -6.04 1.45 14.17
C TYR A 28 -5.14 2.66 14.02
N THR A 29 -4.76 3.26 15.11
CA THR A 29 -3.87 4.41 15.07
C THR A 29 -2.40 4.05 15.15
N ASP A 30 -2.11 2.85 15.63
CA ASP A 30 -0.74 2.40 15.83
C ASP A 30 -0.41 1.26 14.87
N ILE A 31 -0.34 1.60 13.58
CA ILE A 31 -0.01 0.63 12.55
C ILE A 31 1.28 1.01 11.84
N ASP A 32 1.99 -0.03 11.36
CA ASP A 32 3.13 0.08 10.48
C ASP A 32 2.78 -0.66 9.19
N TYR A 33 2.39 0.10 8.17
CA TYR A 33 1.87 -0.50 6.93
C TYR A 33 2.94 -0.47 5.86
N TRP A 34 3.23 -1.63 5.30
CA TRP A 34 4.19 -1.77 4.22
C TRP A 34 3.52 -2.31 2.97
N VAL A 35 3.77 -1.67 1.84
CA VAL A 35 3.29 -2.11 0.54
C VAL A 35 4.50 -2.50 -0.29
N ILE A 36 4.51 -3.73 -0.76
CA ILE A 36 5.59 -4.25 -1.62
C ILE A 36 5.03 -4.37 -3.02
N ASP A 37 5.51 -3.53 -3.93
CA ASP A 37 5.06 -3.53 -5.31
C ASP A 37 6.08 -4.21 -6.20
N GLY A 38 5.60 -5.10 -7.06
CA GLY A 38 6.43 -5.92 -7.94
C GLY A 38 6.80 -5.26 -9.27
N GLY A 39 6.80 -3.93 -9.33
CA GLY A 39 7.14 -3.21 -10.54
C GLY A 39 5.95 -2.91 -11.44
N SER A 40 4.86 -2.46 -10.84
CA SER A 40 3.63 -2.16 -11.58
C SER A 40 3.83 -1.09 -12.64
N THR A 41 3.14 -1.25 -13.76
CA THR A 41 3.19 -0.32 -14.90
C THR A 41 1.84 0.29 -15.23
N ASP A 42 0.79 -0.03 -14.47
CA ASP A 42 -0.59 0.33 -14.77
C ASP A 42 -1.13 1.52 -13.95
N GLY A 43 -0.29 2.23 -13.23
CA GLY A 43 -0.73 3.33 -12.38
C GLY A 43 -0.92 2.95 -10.92
N THR A 44 -0.66 1.71 -10.55
CA THR A 44 -0.75 1.26 -9.15
C THR A 44 0.11 2.13 -8.23
N LEU A 45 1.32 2.49 -8.65
CA LEU A 45 2.22 3.32 -7.85
C LEU A 45 1.64 4.70 -7.57
N ASP A 46 0.93 5.28 -8.52
CA ASP A 46 0.31 6.59 -8.32
C ASP A 46 -0.74 6.52 -7.21
N ILE A 47 -1.50 5.44 -7.16
CA ILE A 47 -2.50 5.22 -6.11
C ILE A 47 -1.81 5.03 -4.75
N ILE A 48 -0.73 4.27 -4.71
CA ILE A 48 0.05 4.08 -3.48
C ILE A 48 0.52 5.43 -2.94
N LYS A 49 1.08 6.26 -3.81
CA LYS A 49 1.57 7.58 -3.40
C LYS A 49 0.45 8.47 -2.88
N ALA A 50 -0.70 8.43 -3.53
CA ALA A 50 -1.86 9.21 -3.09
C ALA A 50 -2.34 8.77 -1.70
N TYR A 51 -2.33 7.46 -1.44
CA TYR A 51 -2.78 6.94 -0.16
C TYR A 51 -1.76 7.13 0.96
N GLN A 52 -0.47 7.29 0.64
CA GLN A 52 0.52 7.61 1.66
C GLN A 52 0.12 8.85 2.46
N ASP A 53 -0.41 9.83 1.75
CA ASP A 53 -0.87 11.07 2.38
C ASP A 53 -2.04 10.79 3.32
N LYS A 54 -2.97 9.95 2.90
CA LYS A 54 -4.13 9.57 3.72
C LYS A 54 -3.74 8.78 4.95
N PHE A 55 -2.67 8.01 4.89
CA PHE A 55 -2.17 7.25 6.03
C PHE A 55 -1.28 8.09 6.96
N LYS A 56 -1.01 9.33 6.60
CA LYS A 56 -0.28 10.29 7.46
C LYS A 56 1.08 9.77 7.92
N GLY A 57 1.82 9.20 7.00
CA GLY A 57 3.18 8.71 7.28
C GLY A 57 3.25 7.32 7.88
N ARG A 58 2.11 6.65 8.06
CA ARG A 58 2.11 5.29 8.61
C ARG A 58 2.24 4.22 7.54
N MET A 59 2.23 4.61 6.27
CA MET A 59 2.40 3.68 5.17
C MET A 59 3.73 3.93 4.46
N ASN A 60 4.47 2.86 4.27
CA ASN A 60 5.70 2.88 3.49
C ASN A 60 5.54 1.93 2.31
N TYR A 61 6.25 2.17 1.23
CA TYR A 61 6.20 1.26 0.11
C TYR A 61 7.58 1.05 -0.49
N VAL A 62 7.75 -0.12 -1.09
CA VAL A 62 8.92 -0.45 -1.90
C VAL A 62 8.40 -0.94 -3.24
N SER A 63 8.98 -0.44 -4.32
CA SER A 63 8.65 -0.92 -5.66
C SER A 63 9.91 -1.48 -6.28
N GLU A 64 9.89 -2.77 -6.57
CA GLU A 64 11.02 -3.46 -7.19
C GLU A 64 10.51 -4.35 -8.31
N ARG A 65 11.15 -4.23 -9.48
CA ARG A 65 10.84 -5.13 -10.56
C ARG A 65 11.36 -6.52 -10.20
N ASP A 66 10.48 -7.50 -10.34
CA ASP A 66 10.86 -8.88 -10.13
C ASP A 66 11.64 -9.39 -11.35
N HIS A 67 12.86 -9.83 -11.11
CA HIS A 67 13.73 -10.40 -12.15
C HIS A 67 13.69 -11.92 -12.13
N GLY A 68 12.57 -12.47 -11.70
CA GLY A 68 12.40 -13.89 -11.54
C GLY A 68 12.54 -14.73 -12.80
#